data_7c216ca4aaedb5e1ef3ad945bd85491d
#
_entry.id   7c216ca4aaedb5e1ef3ad945bd85491d
#
_cell.length_a   1.000
_cell.length_b   1.000
_cell.length_c   1.000
_cell.angle_alpha   90.00
_cell.angle_beta   90.00
_cell.angle_gamma   90.00
#
_symmetry.space_group_name_H-M   'P 1'
#
loop_
_entity.id
_entity.type
_entity.pdbx_description
1 polymer ?
#
loop_
_entity_poly.entity_id
_entity_poly.type
_entity_poly.pdbx_seq_one_letter_code
_entity_poly.pdbx_strand_id
1 'polypeptide(L)'
;MKVLIVGSGGREHAIAASVAKSGKVDKIYCAPGNAGIGLIAECVPIGAMEFDKIVAFAKEKEIDLTIVGMDDPLVGGLIDELEKEGLRAFGPRKNAAILEGSKAFSKDLMKKYNIPTAAYENFDSAEEALAYLEGADFPIVLKADGLALGKGVLICQNLEEAKEGVKSIMLDKQFGSAGNRLVIEEFMTGREVSVLSYVDGKTIKTMTSAQDHKRAGDGDTGLNTGGMGTFSPSPFYTEEVDEFCKKYIYQATVDAMAAEGREFKGIIFFGLMLTEKGPKVLEYNARFGDPEAQVVLPRMKNDIIEVMEACIDGKLHEVDLQFEDNAAVCVVLASQGYPVKYDKGFVIEGLEKFEGQDSYFCFHAGTKQTEEGIVTNGGRVLGITAKGKDLKEARANAYAATEWVSFENKYMRHDIGKAIDEV
;
A
#
# COMPACT_ATOMS: atom_id res chain seq x y z
N MET A 1 -25.67 -2.29 -7.95
CA MET A 1 -24.91 -3.02 -6.90
C MET A 1 -24.71 -2.12 -5.68
N LYS A 2 -24.76 -2.73 -4.50
CA LYS A 2 -24.32 -2.10 -3.24
C LYS A 2 -22.92 -2.62 -2.91
N VAL A 3 -22.00 -1.70 -2.67
CA VAL A 3 -20.58 -2.01 -2.38
C VAL A 3 -20.22 -1.53 -0.99
N LEU A 4 -19.52 -2.36 -0.23
CA LEU A 4 -18.93 -2.00 1.06
C LEU A 4 -17.40 -1.97 0.91
N ILE A 5 -16.78 -0.86 1.32
CA ILE A 5 -15.31 -0.73 1.39
C ILE A 5 -14.91 -0.75 2.85
N VAL A 6 -13.94 -1.60 3.20
CA VAL A 6 -13.40 -1.70 4.56
C VAL A 6 -12.06 -0.97 4.64
N GLY A 7 -11.98 0.03 5.49
CA GLY A 7 -10.81 0.86 5.70
C GLY A 7 -11.14 2.33 5.84
N SER A 8 -10.13 3.19 6.02
CA SER A 8 -10.31 4.60 6.35
C SER A 8 -9.24 5.54 5.81
N GLY A 9 -8.31 5.05 5.02
CA GLY A 9 -7.15 5.83 4.54
C GLY A 9 -7.34 6.45 3.16
N GLY A 10 -6.29 7.10 2.68
CA GLY A 10 -6.25 7.72 1.35
C GLY A 10 -6.41 6.70 0.23
N ARG A 11 -5.88 5.51 0.40
CA ARG A 11 -6.07 4.37 -0.49
C ARG A 11 -7.54 3.99 -0.61
N GLU A 12 -8.25 3.88 0.50
CA GLU A 12 -9.68 3.57 0.50
C GLU A 12 -10.49 4.68 -0.15
N HIS A 13 -10.10 5.94 0.02
CA HIS A 13 -10.73 7.05 -0.68
C HIS A 13 -10.52 6.97 -2.20
N ALA A 14 -9.31 6.64 -2.66
CA ALA A 14 -9.03 6.43 -4.08
C ALA A 14 -9.83 5.26 -4.65
N ILE A 15 -9.96 4.17 -3.90
CA ILE A 15 -10.82 3.02 -4.28
C ILE A 15 -12.29 3.48 -4.37
N ALA A 16 -12.81 4.18 -3.37
CA ALA A 16 -14.18 4.68 -3.35
C ALA A 16 -14.48 5.62 -4.54
N ALA A 17 -13.55 6.51 -4.87
CA ALA A 17 -13.65 7.41 -6.01
C ALA A 17 -13.70 6.63 -7.35
N SER A 18 -12.94 5.56 -7.48
CA SER A 18 -12.97 4.68 -8.65
C SER A 18 -14.26 3.86 -8.73
N VAL A 19 -14.74 3.34 -7.60
CA VAL A 19 -16.02 2.61 -7.49
C VAL A 19 -17.19 3.52 -7.85
N ALA A 20 -17.16 4.78 -7.43
CA ALA A 20 -18.20 5.78 -7.73
C ALA A 20 -18.37 6.07 -9.23
N LYS A 21 -17.34 5.79 -10.03
CA LYS A 21 -17.39 5.93 -11.50
C LYS A 21 -18.06 4.74 -12.20
N SER A 22 -18.21 3.63 -11.51
CA SER A 22 -18.81 2.40 -12.09
C SER A 22 -20.30 2.58 -12.32
N GLY A 23 -20.74 2.34 -13.55
CA GLY A 23 -22.16 2.31 -13.89
C GLY A 23 -22.94 1.15 -13.25
N LYS A 24 -22.26 0.20 -12.62
CA LYS A 24 -22.86 -0.94 -11.93
C LYS A 24 -23.24 -0.65 -10.49
N VAL A 25 -22.73 0.44 -9.89
CA VAL A 25 -22.82 0.72 -8.46
C VAL A 25 -23.89 1.77 -8.19
N ASP A 26 -24.87 1.42 -7.36
CA ASP A 26 -25.96 2.31 -6.94
C ASP A 26 -25.68 2.94 -5.58
N LYS A 27 -24.97 2.22 -4.70
CA LYS A 27 -24.69 2.66 -3.33
C LYS A 27 -23.33 2.17 -2.86
N ILE A 28 -22.59 3.07 -2.21
CA ILE A 28 -21.30 2.80 -1.59
C ILE A 28 -21.40 3.03 -0.08
N TYR A 29 -20.96 2.04 0.69
CA TYR A 29 -20.74 2.14 2.12
C TYR A 29 -19.23 2.02 2.40
N CYS A 30 -18.75 2.66 3.45
CA CYS A 30 -17.37 2.50 3.92
C CYS A 30 -17.34 2.32 5.45
N ALA A 31 -16.56 1.37 5.91
CA ALA A 31 -16.42 1.04 7.33
C ALA A 31 -14.94 1.09 7.75
N PRO A 32 -14.50 2.01 8.60
CA PRO A 32 -15.25 3.17 9.12
C PRO A 32 -15.28 4.38 8.18
N GLY A 33 -14.40 4.46 7.17
CA GLY A 33 -14.24 5.60 6.27
C GLY A 33 -13.58 6.83 6.93
N ASN A 34 -13.65 7.94 6.25
CA ASN A 34 -13.17 9.25 6.70
C ASN A 34 -14.04 10.37 6.14
N ALA A 35 -13.73 11.62 6.46
CA ALA A 35 -14.56 12.76 6.06
C ALA A 35 -14.67 12.93 4.54
N GLY A 36 -13.60 12.65 3.78
CA GLY A 36 -13.63 12.73 2.33
C GLY A 36 -14.42 11.60 1.68
N ILE A 37 -14.28 10.39 2.16
CA ILE A 37 -15.08 9.25 1.72
C ILE A 37 -16.56 9.52 1.99
N GLY A 38 -16.89 10.16 3.10
CA GLY A 38 -18.25 10.56 3.45
C GLY A 38 -18.94 11.51 2.47
N LEU A 39 -18.18 12.16 1.57
CA LEU A 39 -18.75 13.00 0.50
C LEU A 39 -19.29 12.18 -0.68
N ILE A 40 -18.83 10.96 -0.86
CA ILE A 40 -19.17 10.09 -2.00
C ILE A 40 -19.74 8.73 -1.59
N ALA A 41 -19.71 8.39 -0.31
CA ALA A 41 -20.19 7.13 0.27
C ALA A 41 -20.83 7.38 1.63
N GLU A 42 -21.58 6.39 2.11
CA GLU A 42 -22.08 6.39 3.48
C GLU A 42 -21.06 5.71 4.40
N CYS A 43 -20.43 6.49 5.26
CA CYS A 43 -19.55 5.95 6.28
C CYS A 43 -20.35 5.39 7.45
N VAL A 44 -20.00 4.18 7.88
CA VAL A 44 -20.65 3.52 9.01
C VAL A 44 -19.65 3.30 10.15
N PRO A 45 -20.04 3.49 11.42
CA PRO A 45 -19.13 3.46 12.57
C PRO A 45 -18.77 2.03 12.98
N ILE A 46 -18.23 1.26 12.05
CA ILE A 46 -17.75 -0.11 12.28
C ILE A 46 -16.26 -0.14 11.99
N GLY A 47 -15.45 -0.52 12.97
CA GLY A 47 -14.01 -0.67 12.81
C GLY A 47 -13.65 -1.82 11.88
N ALA A 48 -12.53 -1.68 11.16
CA ALA A 48 -12.07 -2.66 10.17
C ALA A 48 -11.82 -4.07 10.77
N MET A 49 -11.53 -4.16 12.06
CA MET A 49 -11.30 -5.43 12.78
C MET A 49 -12.53 -5.97 13.50
N GLU A 50 -13.67 -5.30 13.40
CA GLU A 50 -14.94 -5.77 13.98
C GLU A 50 -15.67 -6.70 13.01
N PHE A 51 -15.10 -7.87 12.74
CA PHE A 51 -15.53 -8.79 11.68
C PHE A 51 -17.01 -9.20 11.79
N ASP A 52 -17.49 -9.53 13.00
CA ASP A 52 -18.88 -9.92 13.21
C ASP A 52 -19.85 -8.81 12.83
N LYS A 53 -19.51 -7.55 13.13
CA LYS A 53 -20.30 -6.38 12.76
C LYS A 53 -20.27 -6.10 11.27
N ILE A 54 -19.11 -6.27 10.64
CA ILE A 54 -18.95 -6.11 9.18
C ILE A 54 -19.81 -7.14 8.45
N VAL A 55 -19.73 -8.40 8.84
CA VAL A 55 -20.51 -9.49 8.25
C VAL A 55 -22.01 -9.26 8.45
N ALA A 56 -22.43 -8.90 9.67
CA ALA A 56 -23.83 -8.60 9.99
C ALA A 56 -24.36 -7.41 9.16
N PHE A 57 -23.58 -6.35 9.01
CA PHE A 57 -23.90 -5.19 8.19
C PHE A 57 -24.05 -5.58 6.71
N ALA A 58 -23.10 -6.36 6.19
CA ALA A 58 -23.14 -6.81 4.79
C ALA A 58 -24.39 -7.64 4.48
N LYS A 59 -24.83 -8.48 5.42
CA LYS A 59 -26.10 -9.23 5.31
C LYS A 59 -27.31 -8.32 5.41
N GLU A 60 -27.38 -7.45 6.41
CA GLU A 60 -28.52 -6.55 6.63
C GLU A 60 -28.75 -5.61 5.46
N LYS A 61 -27.68 -5.04 4.89
CA LYS A 61 -27.76 -4.12 3.76
C LYS A 61 -27.80 -4.83 2.40
N GLU A 62 -27.70 -6.14 2.37
CA GLU A 62 -27.62 -6.92 1.13
C GLU A 62 -26.49 -6.43 0.22
N ILE A 63 -25.29 -6.36 0.78
CA ILE A 63 -24.08 -5.92 0.05
C ILE A 63 -23.72 -6.95 -1.02
N ASP A 64 -23.57 -6.49 -2.27
CA ASP A 64 -23.22 -7.32 -3.42
C ASP A 64 -21.73 -7.62 -3.50
N LEU A 65 -20.87 -6.69 -3.05
CA LEU A 65 -19.43 -6.84 -3.05
C LEU A 65 -18.81 -6.07 -1.89
N THR A 66 -17.98 -6.74 -1.10
CA THR A 66 -17.13 -6.12 -0.07
C THR A 66 -15.69 -6.04 -0.56
N ILE A 67 -15.09 -4.85 -0.53
CA ILE A 67 -13.70 -4.60 -0.90
C ILE A 67 -12.92 -4.31 0.39
N VAL A 68 -11.91 -5.14 0.67
CA VAL A 68 -11.06 -4.95 1.86
C VAL A 68 -9.76 -4.28 1.43
N GLY A 69 -9.59 -3.03 1.84
CA GLY A 69 -8.46 -2.19 1.43
C GLY A 69 -7.23 -2.25 2.33
N MET A 70 -7.36 -2.75 3.56
CA MET A 70 -6.33 -2.74 4.60
C MET A 70 -5.70 -4.11 4.83
N ASP A 71 -4.46 -4.11 5.30
CA ASP A 71 -3.67 -5.31 5.65
C ASP A 71 -4.20 -6.07 6.87
N ASP A 72 -4.44 -5.38 7.99
CA ASP A 72 -4.87 -6.02 9.25
C ASP A 72 -6.10 -6.94 9.08
N PRO A 73 -7.23 -6.50 8.51
CA PRO A 73 -8.39 -7.38 8.34
C PRO A 73 -8.13 -8.50 7.32
N LEU A 74 -7.28 -8.30 6.31
CA LEU A 74 -6.93 -9.36 5.36
C LEU A 74 -6.12 -10.47 6.06
N VAL A 75 -5.08 -10.09 6.77
CA VAL A 75 -4.25 -11.03 7.55
C VAL A 75 -5.07 -11.68 8.67
N GLY A 76 -6.03 -10.96 9.24
CA GLY A 76 -6.95 -11.45 10.27
C GLY A 76 -8.02 -12.43 9.78
N GLY A 77 -8.27 -12.48 8.46
CA GLY A 77 -9.20 -13.46 7.85
C GLY A 77 -10.61 -12.94 7.57
N LEU A 78 -10.80 -11.63 7.39
CA LEU A 78 -12.12 -11.06 7.09
C LEU A 78 -12.73 -11.64 5.80
N ILE A 79 -11.91 -11.87 4.76
CA ILE A 79 -12.39 -12.49 3.52
C ILE A 79 -12.99 -13.88 3.78
N ASP A 80 -12.30 -14.69 4.59
CA ASP A 80 -12.78 -16.02 4.97
C ASP A 80 -14.13 -15.94 5.68
N GLU A 81 -14.31 -15.01 6.61
CA GLU A 81 -15.57 -14.83 7.34
C GLU A 81 -16.72 -14.37 6.43
N LEU A 82 -16.44 -13.48 5.48
CA LEU A 82 -17.43 -13.05 4.48
C LEU A 82 -17.84 -14.20 3.55
N GLU A 83 -16.87 -14.92 2.99
CA GLU A 83 -17.13 -16.04 2.09
C GLU A 83 -17.89 -17.20 2.77
N LYS A 84 -17.59 -17.47 4.04
CA LYS A 84 -18.29 -18.48 4.85
C LYS A 84 -19.80 -18.22 4.96
N GLU A 85 -20.16 -16.96 4.89
CA GLU A 85 -21.59 -16.52 4.91
C GLU A 85 -22.16 -16.31 3.49
N GLY A 86 -21.45 -16.72 2.45
CA GLY A 86 -21.87 -16.60 1.06
C GLY A 86 -21.79 -15.19 0.50
N LEU A 87 -21.04 -14.29 1.13
CA LEU A 87 -20.86 -12.91 0.72
C LEU A 87 -19.64 -12.78 -0.20
N ARG A 88 -19.81 -12.12 -1.35
CA ARG A 88 -18.69 -11.86 -2.26
C ARG A 88 -17.76 -10.82 -1.68
N ALA A 89 -16.47 -11.09 -1.73
CA ALA A 89 -15.44 -10.20 -1.20
C ALA A 89 -14.23 -10.19 -2.12
N PHE A 90 -13.61 -9.01 -2.24
CA PHE A 90 -12.37 -8.81 -2.97
C PHE A 90 -11.21 -8.65 -2.01
N GLY A 91 -10.26 -9.53 -2.10
CA GLY A 91 -9.05 -9.59 -1.30
C GLY A 91 -8.61 -11.04 -1.08
N PRO A 92 -7.35 -11.26 -0.66
CA PRO A 92 -6.88 -12.60 -0.36
C PRO A 92 -7.49 -13.17 0.92
N ARG A 93 -7.70 -14.48 0.93
CA ARG A 93 -8.00 -15.22 2.16
C ARG A 93 -6.82 -15.16 3.11
N LYS A 94 -7.07 -15.46 4.38
CA LYS A 94 -6.06 -15.45 5.44
C LYS A 94 -4.81 -16.25 5.08
N ASN A 95 -4.99 -17.45 4.51
CA ASN A 95 -3.88 -18.34 4.14
C ASN A 95 -2.99 -17.74 3.02
N ALA A 96 -3.53 -16.89 2.15
CA ALA A 96 -2.79 -16.20 1.09
C ALA A 96 -2.26 -14.84 1.56
N ALA A 97 -2.97 -14.15 2.43
CA ALA A 97 -2.54 -12.87 3.02
C ALA A 97 -1.24 -12.98 3.84
N ILE A 98 -0.84 -14.19 4.21
CA ILE A 98 0.46 -14.46 4.83
C ILE A 98 1.65 -13.95 3.99
N LEU A 99 1.46 -13.77 2.69
CA LEU A 99 2.46 -13.17 1.81
C LEU A 99 2.92 -11.79 2.31
N GLU A 100 2.04 -11.01 2.91
CA GLU A 100 2.34 -9.76 3.64
C GLU A 100 2.47 -10.01 5.16
N GLY A 101 1.65 -10.89 5.72
CA GLY A 101 1.57 -11.13 7.14
C GLY A 101 2.83 -11.76 7.76
N SER A 102 3.66 -12.42 6.95
CA SER A 102 4.94 -12.99 7.38
C SER A 102 6.03 -12.73 6.36
N LYS A 103 7.01 -11.93 6.75
CA LYS A 103 8.21 -11.68 5.95
C LYS A 103 9.08 -12.94 5.81
N ALA A 104 9.17 -13.72 6.87
CA ALA A 104 9.89 -15.01 6.85
C ALA A 104 9.26 -15.97 5.83
N PHE A 105 7.93 -16.09 5.83
CA PHE A 105 7.22 -16.90 4.85
C PHE A 105 7.53 -16.45 3.41
N SER A 106 7.41 -15.16 3.12
CA SER A 106 7.63 -14.63 1.77
C SER A 106 9.08 -14.83 1.30
N LYS A 107 10.05 -14.69 2.21
CA LYS A 107 11.46 -14.96 1.90
C LYS A 107 11.70 -16.44 1.59
N ASP A 108 11.16 -17.34 2.41
CA ASP A 108 11.27 -18.79 2.20
C ASP A 108 10.58 -19.22 0.89
N LEU A 109 9.42 -18.63 0.58
CA LEU A 109 8.71 -18.83 -0.69
C LEU A 109 9.60 -18.43 -1.89
N MET A 110 10.17 -17.23 -1.85
CA MET A 110 11.03 -16.74 -2.93
C MET A 110 12.28 -17.60 -3.11
N LYS A 111 12.91 -18.04 -2.02
CA LYS A 111 14.05 -18.94 -2.08
C LYS A 111 13.67 -20.31 -2.69
N LYS A 112 12.56 -20.88 -2.24
CA LYS A 112 12.07 -22.20 -2.72
C LYS A 112 11.75 -22.20 -4.21
N TYR A 113 11.19 -21.12 -4.72
CA TYR A 113 10.74 -21.01 -6.12
C TYR A 113 11.66 -20.16 -7.00
N ASN A 114 12.87 -19.85 -6.53
CA ASN A 114 13.90 -19.12 -7.27
C ASN A 114 13.43 -17.73 -7.75
N ILE A 115 12.62 -17.03 -6.95
CA ILE A 115 12.21 -15.66 -7.21
C ILE A 115 13.32 -14.72 -6.70
N PRO A 116 13.84 -13.80 -7.54
CA PRO A 116 14.94 -12.92 -7.14
C PRO A 116 14.59 -12.03 -5.93
N THR A 117 15.39 -12.12 -4.88
CA THR A 117 15.27 -11.29 -3.67
C THR A 117 16.63 -11.19 -2.99
N ALA A 118 16.74 -10.36 -1.94
CA ALA A 118 17.94 -10.25 -1.11
C ALA A 118 18.28 -11.59 -0.43
N ALA A 119 19.56 -11.87 -0.25
CA ALA A 119 20.00 -12.96 0.61
C ALA A 119 19.53 -12.71 2.05
N TYR A 120 19.13 -13.74 2.75
CA TYR A 120 18.52 -13.62 4.07
C TYR A 120 18.71 -14.86 4.93
N GLU A 121 18.51 -14.69 6.23
CA GLU A 121 18.33 -15.79 7.19
C GLU A 121 17.22 -15.44 8.18
N ASN A 122 16.49 -16.45 8.63
CA ASN A 122 15.41 -16.33 9.62
C ASN A 122 15.88 -16.80 10.99
N PHE A 123 15.47 -16.10 12.04
CA PHE A 123 15.85 -16.41 13.42
C PHE A 123 14.63 -16.40 14.35
N ASP A 124 14.47 -17.48 15.12
CA ASP A 124 13.49 -17.59 16.19
C ASP A 124 14.12 -17.30 17.57
N SER A 125 15.44 -17.18 17.62
CA SER A 125 16.25 -16.94 18.82
C SER A 125 17.12 -15.71 18.67
N ALA A 126 17.06 -14.80 19.64
CA ALA A 126 17.94 -13.63 19.70
C ALA A 126 19.42 -14.03 19.80
N GLU A 127 19.73 -15.11 20.53
CA GLU A 127 21.08 -15.63 20.69
C GLU A 127 21.67 -16.06 19.34
N GLU A 128 20.90 -16.82 18.54
CA GLU A 128 21.33 -17.27 17.20
C GLU A 128 21.49 -16.08 16.25
N ALA A 129 20.57 -15.11 16.29
CA ALA A 129 20.68 -13.88 15.49
C ALA A 129 21.93 -13.08 15.83
N LEU A 130 22.23 -12.90 17.12
CA LEU A 130 23.43 -12.19 17.58
C LEU A 130 24.72 -12.92 17.15
N ALA A 131 24.75 -14.26 17.24
CA ALA A 131 25.88 -15.05 16.78
C ALA A 131 26.10 -14.93 15.26
N TYR A 132 25.03 -14.91 14.47
CA TYR A 132 25.10 -14.70 13.02
C TYR A 132 25.70 -13.33 12.67
N LEU A 133 25.37 -12.28 13.41
CA LEU A 133 25.85 -10.92 13.16
C LEU A 133 27.37 -10.77 13.32
N GLU A 134 28.02 -11.60 14.13
CA GLU A 134 29.50 -11.50 14.33
C GLU A 134 30.29 -11.77 13.04
N GLY A 135 29.70 -12.47 12.08
CA GLY A 135 30.31 -12.75 10.77
C GLY A 135 29.65 -12.05 9.59
N ALA A 136 28.74 -11.11 9.85
CA ALA A 136 27.96 -10.45 8.81
C ALA A 136 28.69 -9.25 8.20
N ASP A 137 28.42 -8.99 6.92
CA ASP A 137 28.81 -7.76 6.23
C ASP A 137 27.80 -6.64 6.49
N PHE A 138 28.27 -5.41 6.53
CA PHE A 138 27.42 -4.22 6.78
C PHE A 138 27.48 -3.25 5.60
N PRO A 139 26.39 -2.46 5.36
CA PRO A 139 25.14 -2.41 6.13
C PRO A 139 24.28 -3.68 5.97
N ILE A 140 23.40 -3.92 6.93
CA ILE A 140 22.49 -5.08 6.97
C ILE A 140 21.09 -4.63 7.35
N VAL A 141 20.06 -5.41 6.99
CA VAL A 141 18.66 -5.08 7.27
C VAL A 141 18.06 -6.09 8.23
N LEU A 142 17.47 -5.60 9.31
CA LEU A 142 16.70 -6.38 10.28
C LEU A 142 15.22 -6.12 10.06
N LYS A 143 14.42 -7.17 9.93
CA LYS A 143 12.97 -7.07 9.75
C LYS A 143 12.23 -7.92 10.78
N ALA A 144 11.37 -7.30 11.58
CA ALA A 144 10.43 -8.02 12.42
C ALA A 144 9.44 -8.80 11.54
N ASP A 145 9.09 -10.03 11.92
CA ASP A 145 8.20 -10.88 11.15
C ASP A 145 6.74 -10.59 11.52
N GLY A 146 6.03 -9.87 10.67
CA GLY A 146 4.63 -9.51 10.85
C GLY A 146 4.29 -8.11 10.37
N LEU A 147 3.06 -7.70 10.62
CA LEU A 147 2.57 -6.35 10.33
C LEU A 147 3.08 -5.39 11.41
N ALA A 148 4.13 -4.65 11.12
CA ALA A 148 4.72 -3.67 12.04
C ALA A 148 4.51 -2.23 11.55
N LEU A 149 3.45 -1.97 10.79
CA LEU A 149 3.09 -0.66 10.23
C LEU A 149 4.25 0.04 9.48
N GLY A 150 5.08 -0.76 8.80
CA GLY A 150 6.29 -0.26 8.11
C GLY A 150 7.44 0.15 9.03
N LYS A 151 7.26 0.04 10.35
CA LYS A 151 8.27 0.45 11.35
C LYS A 151 9.22 -0.67 11.78
N GLY A 152 8.89 -1.92 11.46
CA GLY A 152 9.65 -3.11 11.85
C GLY A 152 10.89 -3.39 10.98
N VAL A 153 11.39 -2.41 10.24
CA VAL A 153 12.56 -2.52 9.36
C VAL A 153 13.65 -1.58 9.85
N LEU A 154 14.81 -2.14 10.20
CA LEU A 154 15.97 -1.40 10.67
C LEU A 154 17.15 -1.63 9.72
N ILE A 155 17.71 -0.55 9.17
CA ILE A 155 18.96 -0.59 8.42
C ILE A 155 20.10 -0.28 9.38
N CYS A 156 20.98 -1.25 9.59
CA CYS A 156 22.08 -1.15 10.55
C CYS A 156 23.41 -0.99 9.81
N GLN A 157 24.14 0.06 10.12
CA GLN A 157 25.39 0.42 9.46
C GLN A 157 26.60 -0.37 9.99
N ASN A 158 26.49 -0.91 11.19
CA ASN A 158 27.56 -1.60 11.90
C ASN A 158 26.99 -2.65 12.88
N LEU A 159 27.90 -3.45 13.44
CA LEU A 159 27.57 -4.54 14.34
C LEU A 159 26.83 -4.05 15.61
N GLU A 160 27.23 -2.92 16.19
CA GLU A 160 26.61 -2.41 17.41
C GLU A 160 25.14 -1.99 17.17
N GLU A 161 24.87 -1.28 16.08
CA GLU A 161 23.49 -0.94 15.69
C GLU A 161 22.66 -2.19 15.45
N ALA A 162 23.23 -3.22 14.82
CA ALA A 162 22.54 -4.48 14.55
C ALA A 162 22.23 -5.25 15.84
N LYS A 163 23.15 -5.29 16.80
CA LYS A 163 22.91 -5.90 18.12
C LYS A 163 21.81 -5.19 18.90
N GLU A 164 21.82 -3.86 18.91
CA GLU A 164 20.74 -3.07 19.50
C GLU A 164 19.40 -3.33 18.80
N GLY A 165 19.40 -3.46 17.48
CA GLY A 165 18.21 -3.80 16.69
C GLY A 165 17.64 -5.16 17.04
N VAL A 166 18.46 -6.20 17.16
CA VAL A 166 18.03 -7.53 17.59
C VAL A 166 17.42 -7.47 19.00
N LYS A 167 18.07 -6.77 19.92
CA LYS A 167 17.56 -6.58 21.29
C LYS A 167 16.19 -5.90 21.28
N SER A 168 16.06 -4.78 20.60
CA SER A 168 14.83 -4.01 20.49
C SER A 168 13.67 -4.84 19.91
N ILE A 169 13.93 -5.58 18.83
CA ILE A 169 12.89 -6.38 18.15
C ILE A 169 12.54 -7.64 18.95
N MET A 170 13.54 -8.44 19.30
CA MET A 170 13.31 -9.79 19.82
C MET A 170 13.21 -9.88 21.35
N LEU A 171 13.93 -9.06 22.09
CA LEU A 171 13.96 -9.08 23.56
C LEU A 171 13.01 -8.07 24.17
N ASP A 172 13.10 -6.80 23.75
CA ASP A 172 12.24 -5.73 24.28
C ASP A 172 10.84 -5.75 23.65
N LYS A 173 10.64 -6.53 22.59
CA LYS A 173 9.36 -6.71 21.88
C LYS A 173 8.73 -5.38 21.44
N GLN A 174 9.53 -4.47 20.94
CA GLN A 174 9.07 -3.15 20.46
C GLN A 174 7.89 -3.24 19.47
N PHE A 175 7.83 -4.32 18.69
CA PHE A 175 6.76 -4.59 17.73
C PHE A 175 5.84 -5.75 18.17
N GLY A 176 5.74 -6.00 19.48
CA GLY A 176 4.89 -7.06 20.00
C GLY A 176 5.26 -8.45 19.48
N SER A 177 4.24 -9.23 19.10
CA SER A 177 4.42 -10.59 18.58
C SER A 177 5.18 -10.67 17.25
N ALA A 178 5.21 -9.59 16.46
CA ALA A 178 6.02 -9.52 15.25
C ALA A 178 7.52 -9.68 15.53
N GLY A 179 7.97 -9.35 16.75
CA GLY A 179 9.34 -9.56 17.21
C GLY A 179 9.66 -10.99 17.66
N ASN A 180 8.75 -11.95 17.57
CA ASN A 180 9.03 -13.34 17.91
C ASN A 180 9.97 -14.02 16.91
N ARG A 181 9.99 -13.53 15.67
CA ARG A 181 10.89 -13.97 14.59
C ARG A 181 11.53 -12.77 13.95
N LEU A 182 12.78 -12.91 13.56
CA LEU A 182 13.57 -11.89 12.89
C LEU A 182 14.05 -12.40 11.54
N VAL A 183 13.94 -11.56 10.51
CA VAL A 183 14.58 -11.78 9.21
C VAL A 183 15.78 -10.83 9.12
N ILE A 184 16.94 -11.39 8.85
CA ILE A 184 18.16 -10.61 8.58
C ILE A 184 18.47 -10.72 7.10
N GLU A 185 18.55 -9.58 6.41
CA GLU A 185 18.76 -9.50 4.97
C GLU A 185 20.02 -8.70 4.61
N GLU A 186 20.64 -9.06 3.48
CA GLU A 186 21.62 -8.18 2.85
C GLU A 186 20.98 -6.82 2.51
N PHE A 187 21.75 -5.75 2.64
CA PHE A 187 21.32 -4.45 2.19
C PHE A 187 21.44 -4.35 0.67
N MET A 188 20.32 -4.17 -0.01
CA MET A 188 20.30 -3.95 -1.46
C MET A 188 20.43 -2.47 -1.79
N THR A 189 21.21 -2.15 -2.82
CA THR A 189 21.33 -0.82 -3.39
C THR A 189 20.67 -0.77 -4.75
N GLY A 190 20.02 0.34 -5.05
CA GLY A 190 19.32 0.53 -6.30
C GLY A 190 18.19 1.52 -6.15
N ARG A 191 17.24 1.46 -7.06
CA ARG A 191 16.06 2.31 -7.06
C ARG A 191 14.82 1.49 -6.74
N GLU A 192 14.05 1.95 -5.77
CA GLU A 192 12.79 1.31 -5.42
C GLU A 192 11.69 1.69 -6.40
N VAL A 193 10.92 0.71 -6.83
CA VAL A 193 9.74 0.88 -7.70
C VAL A 193 8.62 -0.02 -7.18
N SER A 194 7.40 0.47 -7.25
CA SER A 194 6.20 -0.27 -6.85
C SER A 194 5.40 -0.69 -8.08
N VAL A 195 4.97 -1.96 -8.12
CA VAL A 195 4.05 -2.47 -9.12
C VAL A 195 2.90 -3.20 -8.43
N LEU A 196 1.69 -2.67 -8.58
CA LEU A 196 0.48 -3.28 -8.08
C LEU A 196 -0.07 -4.21 -9.16
N SER A 197 -0.70 -5.30 -8.76
CA SER A 197 -1.20 -6.31 -9.70
C SER A 197 -2.52 -6.90 -9.25
N TYR A 198 -3.46 -7.06 -10.18
CA TYR A 198 -4.65 -7.89 -9.97
C TYR A 198 -4.31 -9.36 -10.17
N VAL A 199 -4.82 -10.21 -9.31
CA VAL A 199 -4.55 -11.67 -9.31
C VAL A 199 -5.85 -12.43 -9.07
N ASP A 200 -6.10 -13.49 -9.86
CA ASP A 200 -7.29 -14.34 -9.75
C ASP A 200 -6.98 -15.79 -9.31
N GLY A 201 -5.79 -16.02 -8.75
CA GLY A 201 -5.30 -17.34 -8.37
C GLY A 201 -4.44 -18.03 -9.44
N LYS A 202 -4.58 -17.65 -10.69
CA LYS A 202 -3.83 -18.22 -11.84
C LYS A 202 -3.22 -17.14 -12.71
N THR A 203 -3.98 -16.11 -13.04
CA THR A 203 -3.59 -15.02 -13.91
C THR A 203 -3.20 -13.81 -13.07
N ILE A 204 -2.17 -13.12 -13.50
CA ILE A 204 -1.75 -11.82 -12.95
C ILE A 204 -1.77 -10.75 -14.04
N LYS A 205 -2.34 -9.60 -13.73
CA LYS A 205 -2.36 -8.41 -14.58
C LYS A 205 -1.75 -7.25 -13.81
N THR A 206 -0.57 -6.82 -14.25
CA THR A 206 0.15 -5.71 -13.62
C THR A 206 -0.44 -4.37 -14.00
N MET A 207 -0.49 -3.46 -13.04
CA MET A 207 -0.85 -2.06 -13.26
C MET A 207 0.38 -1.25 -13.69
N THR A 208 0.17 0.00 -14.05
CA THR A 208 1.26 0.94 -14.28
C THR A 208 2.15 1.07 -13.03
N SER A 209 3.46 1.24 -13.25
CA SER A 209 4.42 1.39 -12.14
C SER A 209 4.21 2.68 -11.36
N ALA A 210 4.68 2.70 -10.13
CA ALA A 210 4.72 3.89 -9.28
C ALA A 210 6.04 3.94 -8.49
N GLN A 211 6.36 5.11 -7.97
CA GLN A 211 7.53 5.29 -7.12
C GLN A 211 7.18 6.16 -5.93
N ASP A 212 7.35 5.60 -4.73
CA ASP A 212 7.01 6.25 -3.47
C ASP A 212 8.25 6.88 -2.80
N HIS A 213 8.00 7.74 -1.82
CA HIS A 213 9.01 8.43 -1.01
C HIS A 213 8.77 8.12 0.47
N LYS A 214 9.55 7.20 1.02
CA LYS A 214 9.33 6.63 2.36
C LYS A 214 9.77 7.51 3.51
N ARG A 215 10.78 8.36 3.31
CA ARG A 215 11.33 9.20 4.38
C ARG A 215 10.47 10.44 4.63
N ALA A 216 10.43 10.86 5.90
CA ALA A 216 9.60 11.99 6.33
C ALA A 216 10.09 13.35 5.80
N GLY A 217 11.39 13.54 5.65
CA GLY A 217 12.01 14.81 5.29
C GLY A 217 12.59 14.87 3.89
N ASP A 218 12.75 16.09 3.38
CA ASP A 218 13.39 16.38 2.10
C ASP A 218 14.80 15.75 2.04
N GLY A 219 15.21 15.34 0.84
CA GLY A 219 16.49 14.67 0.62
C GLY A 219 16.55 13.27 1.20
N ASP A 220 15.41 12.61 1.37
CA ASP A 220 15.28 11.28 1.97
C ASP A 220 15.88 11.20 3.38
N THR A 221 15.58 12.19 4.19
CA THR A 221 16.02 12.30 5.58
C THR A 221 14.92 11.97 6.58
N GLY A 222 15.28 11.76 7.82
CA GLY A 222 14.35 11.47 8.90
C GLY A 222 13.90 10.01 8.94
N LEU A 223 12.78 9.78 9.63
CA LEU A 223 12.23 8.44 9.85
C LEU A 223 11.48 7.90 8.62
N ASN A 224 11.39 6.59 8.52
CA ASN A 224 10.49 5.94 7.59
C ASN A 224 9.04 6.23 7.96
N THR A 225 8.20 6.37 6.93
CA THR A 225 6.77 6.64 7.04
C THR A 225 5.98 5.65 6.20
N GLY A 226 4.67 5.83 6.16
CA GLY A 226 3.79 5.11 5.22
C GLY A 226 3.95 5.57 3.76
N GLY A 227 4.65 6.66 3.52
CA GLY A 227 4.83 7.32 2.22
C GLY A 227 4.44 8.78 2.27
N MET A 228 5.31 9.65 1.76
CA MET A 228 5.13 11.11 1.75
C MET A 228 4.72 11.67 0.40
N GLY A 229 4.64 10.81 -0.58
CA GLY A 229 4.24 11.15 -1.94
C GLY A 229 4.73 10.12 -2.94
N THR A 230 4.11 10.09 -4.10
CA THR A 230 4.36 9.09 -5.14
C THR A 230 4.08 9.66 -6.52
N PHE A 231 4.64 9.04 -7.53
CA PHE A 231 4.33 9.35 -8.91
C PHE A 231 4.20 8.10 -9.78
N SER A 232 3.51 8.21 -10.87
CA SER A 232 3.26 7.13 -11.83
C SER A 232 3.16 7.69 -13.26
N PRO A 233 3.78 7.02 -14.25
CA PRO A 233 4.62 5.84 -14.14
C PRO A 233 6.04 6.17 -13.67
N SER A 234 6.79 5.18 -13.19
CA SER A 234 8.22 5.36 -12.93
C SER A 234 9.01 5.27 -14.24
N PRO A 235 9.82 6.30 -14.59
CA PRO A 235 10.63 6.27 -15.81
C PRO A 235 11.78 5.26 -15.72
N PHE A 236 12.07 4.77 -14.54
CA PHE A 236 13.11 3.75 -14.30
C PHE A 236 12.59 2.32 -14.49
N TYR A 237 11.27 2.15 -14.52
CA TYR A 237 10.63 0.88 -14.83
C TYR A 237 10.49 0.74 -16.34
N THR A 238 11.59 0.35 -16.99
CA THR A 238 11.68 0.20 -18.44
C THR A 238 11.01 -1.07 -18.93
N GLU A 239 10.83 -1.19 -20.25
CA GLU A 239 10.31 -2.40 -20.88
C GLU A 239 11.19 -3.63 -20.56
N GLU A 240 12.50 -3.47 -20.54
CA GLU A 240 13.44 -4.53 -20.16
C GLU A 240 13.23 -5.01 -18.73
N VAL A 241 13.02 -4.07 -17.80
CA VAL A 241 12.69 -4.38 -16.39
C VAL A 241 11.36 -5.11 -16.31
N ASP A 242 10.35 -4.65 -17.02
CA ASP A 242 9.01 -5.26 -17.05
C ASP A 242 9.06 -6.70 -17.59
N GLU A 243 9.76 -6.93 -18.70
CA GLU A 243 9.95 -8.27 -19.27
C GLU A 243 10.66 -9.23 -18.32
N PHE A 244 11.70 -8.74 -17.65
CA PHE A 244 12.40 -9.53 -16.62
C PHE A 244 11.46 -9.91 -15.47
N CYS A 245 10.71 -8.94 -14.94
CA CYS A 245 9.79 -9.17 -13.85
C CYS A 245 8.64 -10.10 -14.23
N LYS A 246 8.09 -9.98 -15.42
CA LYS A 246 7.09 -10.91 -15.97
C LYS A 246 7.62 -12.35 -16.02
N LYS A 247 8.85 -12.50 -16.47
CA LYS A 247 9.46 -13.82 -16.64
C LYS A 247 9.85 -14.49 -15.33
N TYR A 248 10.37 -13.74 -14.36
CA TYR A 248 11.02 -14.32 -13.17
C TYR A 248 10.33 -14.00 -11.84
N ILE A 249 9.44 -13.03 -11.79
CA ILE A 249 8.87 -12.53 -10.53
C ILE A 249 7.36 -12.69 -10.48
N TYR A 250 6.61 -12.07 -11.40
CA TYR A 250 5.16 -11.91 -11.24
C TYR A 250 4.40 -13.23 -11.30
N GLN A 251 4.44 -13.91 -12.43
CA GLN A 251 3.75 -15.18 -12.58
C GLN A 251 4.34 -16.25 -11.66
N ALA A 252 5.66 -16.24 -11.45
CA ALA A 252 6.33 -17.15 -10.53
C ALA A 252 5.80 -17.02 -9.10
N THR A 253 5.46 -15.81 -8.64
CA THR A 253 4.87 -15.60 -7.31
C THR A 253 3.46 -16.21 -7.22
N VAL A 254 2.62 -15.99 -8.23
CA VAL A 254 1.26 -16.56 -8.27
C VAL A 254 1.30 -18.08 -8.28
N ASP A 255 2.15 -18.65 -9.12
CA ASP A 255 2.32 -20.10 -9.24
C ASP A 255 2.87 -20.72 -7.95
N ALA A 256 3.82 -20.04 -7.28
CA ALA A 256 4.38 -20.47 -6.01
C ALA A 256 3.30 -20.50 -4.91
N MET A 257 2.48 -19.46 -4.82
CA MET A 257 1.37 -19.41 -3.85
C MET A 257 0.35 -20.54 -4.09
N ALA A 258 0.01 -20.81 -5.35
CA ALA A 258 -0.89 -21.91 -5.71
C ALA A 258 -0.26 -23.26 -5.36
N ALA A 259 1.03 -23.48 -5.63
CA ALA A 259 1.75 -24.69 -5.29
C ALA A 259 1.82 -24.97 -3.78
N GLU A 260 1.81 -23.92 -2.96
CA GLU A 260 1.74 -24.03 -1.50
C GLU A 260 0.29 -24.26 -0.97
N GLY A 261 -0.69 -24.39 -1.86
CA GLY A 261 -2.09 -24.49 -1.46
C GLY A 261 -2.69 -23.17 -0.93
N ARG A 262 -2.11 -22.05 -1.31
CA ARG A 262 -2.45 -20.69 -0.85
C ARG A 262 -2.86 -19.81 -2.02
N GLU A 263 -3.86 -20.26 -2.78
CA GLU A 263 -4.38 -19.51 -3.92
C GLU A 263 -4.63 -18.05 -3.56
N PHE A 264 -4.01 -17.13 -4.29
CA PHE A 264 -4.12 -15.70 -4.03
C PHE A 264 -5.11 -15.05 -5.01
N LYS A 265 -6.16 -14.43 -4.48
CA LYS A 265 -7.08 -13.57 -5.24
C LYS A 265 -7.12 -12.18 -4.61
N GLY A 266 -6.90 -11.15 -5.40
CA GLY A 266 -6.86 -9.78 -4.92
C GLY A 266 -5.72 -8.99 -5.53
N ILE A 267 -5.11 -8.13 -4.73
CA ILE A 267 -3.95 -7.31 -5.12
C ILE A 267 -2.68 -7.87 -4.52
N ILE A 268 -1.67 -8.13 -5.36
CA ILE A 268 -0.29 -8.24 -4.91
C ILE A 268 0.43 -6.94 -5.27
N PHE A 269 0.98 -6.31 -4.25
CA PHE A 269 1.90 -5.19 -4.38
C PHE A 269 3.32 -5.75 -4.36
N PHE A 270 4.06 -5.51 -5.44
CA PHE A 270 5.49 -5.83 -5.53
C PHE A 270 6.30 -4.57 -5.23
N GLY A 271 6.99 -4.55 -4.09
CA GLY A 271 8.08 -3.61 -3.86
C GLY A 271 9.35 -4.17 -4.51
N LEU A 272 9.86 -3.49 -5.51
CA LEU A 272 11.03 -3.93 -6.28
C LEU A 272 12.22 -3.02 -6.00
N MET A 273 13.40 -3.62 -5.90
CA MET A 273 14.68 -2.91 -5.95
C MET A 273 15.32 -3.16 -7.32
N LEU A 274 15.51 -2.11 -8.10
CA LEU A 274 16.22 -2.17 -9.38
C LEU A 274 17.71 -2.08 -9.10
N THR A 275 18.36 -3.24 -8.94
CA THR A 275 19.79 -3.33 -8.64
C THR A 275 20.63 -3.42 -9.92
N GLU A 276 21.93 -3.24 -9.80
CA GLU A 276 22.87 -3.46 -10.92
C GLU A 276 22.85 -4.90 -11.45
N LYS A 277 22.42 -5.86 -10.64
CA LYS A 277 22.27 -7.27 -11.00
C LYS A 277 20.86 -7.64 -11.49
N GLY A 278 20.03 -6.63 -11.74
CA GLY A 278 18.64 -6.80 -12.15
C GLY A 278 17.62 -6.56 -11.04
N PRO A 279 16.32 -6.58 -11.38
CA PRO A 279 15.25 -6.42 -10.42
C PRO A 279 15.21 -7.53 -9.36
N LYS A 280 15.00 -7.15 -8.12
CA LYS A 280 14.79 -8.07 -6.99
C LYS A 280 13.56 -7.64 -6.19
N VAL A 281 12.82 -8.60 -5.66
CA VAL A 281 11.71 -8.31 -4.75
C VAL A 281 12.26 -7.83 -3.41
N LEU A 282 11.87 -6.62 -3.03
CA LEU A 282 12.18 -6.04 -1.72
C LEU A 282 11.16 -6.51 -0.68
N GLU A 283 9.88 -6.45 -1.03
CA GLU A 283 8.76 -6.87 -0.19
C GLU A 283 7.50 -7.15 -1.02
N TYR A 284 6.57 -7.89 -0.42
CA TYR A 284 5.20 -8.03 -0.90
C TYR A 284 4.23 -7.35 0.06
N ASN A 285 3.16 -6.77 -0.51
CA ASN A 285 1.96 -6.47 0.24
C ASN A 285 0.73 -7.13 -0.43
N ALA A 286 -0.27 -7.48 0.38
CA ALA A 286 -1.45 -8.25 -0.08
C ALA A 286 -2.66 -7.34 -0.34
N ARG A 287 -2.44 -6.09 -0.68
CA ARG A 287 -3.45 -5.04 -0.85
C ARG A 287 -2.89 -3.90 -1.71
N PHE A 288 -3.76 -2.95 -2.07
CA PHE A 288 -3.31 -1.71 -2.69
C PHE A 288 -2.28 -0.95 -1.81
N GLY A 289 -1.35 -0.25 -2.45
CA GLY A 289 -0.44 0.65 -1.78
C GLY A 289 -1.11 1.98 -1.35
N ASP A 290 -0.57 2.61 -0.35
CA ASP A 290 -0.96 3.94 0.11
C ASP A 290 0.32 4.77 0.35
N PRO A 291 0.73 5.71 -0.52
CA PRO A 291 -0.13 6.46 -1.46
C PRO A 291 -0.15 5.99 -2.93
N GLU A 292 0.34 4.83 -3.29
CA GLU A 292 0.43 4.40 -4.70
C GLU A 292 -0.95 4.31 -5.38
N ALA A 293 -2.00 3.86 -4.69
CA ALA A 293 -3.35 3.82 -5.22
C ALA A 293 -3.82 5.21 -5.71
N GLN A 294 -3.39 6.27 -5.05
CA GLN A 294 -3.76 7.65 -5.35
C GLN A 294 -3.20 8.18 -6.68
N VAL A 295 -2.22 7.52 -7.27
CA VAL A 295 -1.68 7.87 -8.59
C VAL A 295 -1.99 6.82 -9.67
N VAL A 296 -2.19 5.57 -9.27
CA VAL A 296 -2.44 4.46 -10.20
C VAL A 296 -3.92 4.41 -10.60
N LEU A 297 -4.84 4.45 -9.62
CA LEU A 297 -6.28 4.33 -9.89
C LEU A 297 -6.85 5.49 -10.71
N PRO A 298 -6.47 6.77 -10.50
CA PRO A 298 -6.94 7.86 -11.36
C PRO A 298 -6.57 7.73 -12.84
N ARG A 299 -5.56 6.92 -13.15
CA ARG A 299 -5.10 6.65 -14.52
C ARG A 299 -5.67 5.38 -15.14
N MET A 300 -6.35 4.54 -14.37
CA MET A 300 -6.95 3.29 -14.85
C MET A 300 -8.20 3.59 -15.70
N LYS A 301 -8.28 3.01 -16.91
CA LYS A 301 -9.41 3.18 -17.82
C LYS A 301 -10.55 2.21 -17.56
N ASN A 302 -10.22 1.01 -17.05
CA ASN A 302 -11.21 -0.02 -16.79
C ASN A 302 -12.15 0.35 -15.63
N ASP A 303 -13.37 -0.16 -15.67
CA ASP A 303 -14.25 -0.17 -14.51
C ASP A 303 -13.63 -1.08 -13.43
N ILE A 304 -13.32 -0.51 -12.27
CA ILE A 304 -12.66 -1.25 -11.18
C ILE A 304 -13.50 -2.44 -10.69
N ILE A 305 -14.83 -2.31 -10.71
CA ILE A 305 -15.75 -3.38 -10.29
C ILE A 305 -15.66 -4.56 -11.25
N GLU A 306 -15.60 -4.31 -12.54
CA GLU A 306 -15.48 -5.38 -13.56
C GLU A 306 -14.16 -6.16 -13.38
N VAL A 307 -13.06 -5.46 -13.11
CA VAL A 307 -11.77 -6.11 -12.87
C VAL A 307 -11.78 -6.92 -11.58
N MET A 308 -12.35 -6.37 -10.51
CA MET A 308 -12.46 -7.08 -9.22
C MET A 308 -13.36 -8.31 -9.31
N GLU A 309 -14.49 -8.21 -9.98
CA GLU A 309 -15.37 -9.36 -10.24
C GLU A 309 -14.65 -10.44 -11.06
N ALA A 310 -13.89 -10.05 -12.09
CA ALA A 310 -13.10 -10.99 -12.87
C ALA A 310 -12.03 -11.71 -12.02
N CYS A 311 -11.42 -11.03 -11.05
CA CYS A 311 -10.51 -11.67 -10.10
C CYS A 311 -11.22 -12.72 -9.25
N ILE A 312 -12.37 -12.38 -8.71
CA ILE A 312 -13.16 -13.31 -7.86
C ILE A 312 -13.59 -14.54 -8.66
N ASP A 313 -14.03 -14.34 -9.90
CA ASP A 313 -14.60 -15.37 -10.77
C ASP A 313 -13.56 -16.17 -11.56
N GLY A 314 -12.26 -15.88 -11.41
CA GLY A 314 -11.21 -16.58 -12.14
C GLY A 314 -11.17 -16.26 -13.63
N LYS A 315 -11.62 -15.07 -14.02
CA LYS A 315 -11.75 -14.60 -15.41
C LYS A 315 -10.84 -13.42 -15.76
N LEU A 316 -9.82 -13.20 -14.96
CA LEU A 316 -8.90 -12.07 -15.16
C LEU A 316 -8.16 -12.15 -16.51
N HIS A 317 -7.97 -13.35 -17.06
CA HIS A 317 -7.38 -13.54 -18.38
C HIS A 317 -8.20 -12.90 -19.52
N GLU A 318 -9.50 -12.67 -19.32
CA GLU A 318 -10.39 -12.01 -20.29
C GLU A 318 -10.28 -10.47 -20.22
N VAL A 319 -9.66 -9.92 -19.18
CA VAL A 319 -9.55 -8.47 -18.97
C VAL A 319 -8.36 -7.89 -19.72
N ASP A 320 -8.61 -6.89 -20.55
CA ASP A 320 -7.57 -6.03 -21.12
C ASP A 320 -7.38 -4.81 -20.23
N LEU A 321 -6.40 -4.89 -19.30
CA LEU A 321 -6.14 -3.83 -18.33
C LEU A 321 -5.42 -2.66 -18.99
N GLN A 322 -6.05 -1.48 -18.98
CA GLN A 322 -5.56 -0.29 -19.66
C GLN A 322 -5.44 0.92 -18.74
N PHE A 323 -4.43 1.73 -19.00
CA PHE A 323 -4.17 2.99 -18.30
C PHE A 323 -4.12 4.17 -19.30
N GLU A 324 -4.39 5.37 -18.80
CA GLU A 324 -4.22 6.59 -19.57
C GLU A 324 -2.72 6.80 -19.90
N ASP A 325 -2.48 7.36 -21.09
CA ASP A 325 -1.13 7.73 -21.53
C ASP A 325 -0.75 9.13 -21.01
N ASN A 326 -0.76 9.29 -19.73
CA ASN A 326 -0.42 10.50 -18.99
C ASN A 326 0.39 10.14 -17.74
N ALA A 327 0.61 11.10 -16.87
CA ALA A 327 1.26 10.90 -15.58
C ALA A 327 0.41 11.44 -14.43
N ALA A 328 0.68 10.97 -13.22
CA ALA A 328 0.10 11.47 -11.99
C ALA A 328 1.16 11.58 -10.90
N VAL A 329 1.04 12.61 -10.07
CA VAL A 329 1.87 12.85 -8.88
C VAL A 329 0.96 13.12 -7.70
N CYS A 330 1.23 12.48 -6.56
CA CYS A 330 0.56 12.69 -5.30
C CYS A 330 1.56 13.24 -4.27
N VAL A 331 1.24 14.38 -3.68
CA VAL A 331 1.98 14.95 -2.56
C VAL A 331 1.15 14.77 -1.28
N VAL A 332 1.71 14.12 -0.29
CA VAL A 332 1.03 13.91 1.00
C VAL A 332 1.18 15.14 1.87
N LEU A 333 0.05 15.66 2.35
CA LEU A 333 -0.01 16.70 3.39
C LEU A 333 -0.19 15.98 4.73
N ALA A 334 0.79 16.11 5.59
CA ALA A 334 0.85 15.49 6.91
C ALA A 334 0.72 16.52 8.04
N SER A 335 0.44 16.03 9.23
CA SER A 335 0.55 16.80 10.46
C SER A 335 2.01 16.93 10.88
N GLN A 336 2.45 18.14 11.23
CA GLN A 336 3.81 18.39 11.71
C GLN A 336 4.15 17.47 12.90
N GLY A 337 5.27 16.80 12.82
CA GLY A 337 5.73 15.82 13.79
C GLY A 337 5.46 14.35 13.41
N TYR A 338 4.65 14.11 12.36
CA TYR A 338 4.48 12.76 11.81
C TYR A 338 5.86 12.19 11.37
N PRO A 339 6.19 10.92 11.61
CA PRO A 339 5.35 9.83 12.12
C PRO A 339 5.39 9.61 13.64
N VAL A 340 5.94 10.51 14.42
CA VAL A 340 6.17 10.29 15.87
C VAL A 340 5.03 10.83 16.71
N LYS A 341 4.89 12.15 16.78
CA LYS A 341 3.88 12.83 17.59
C LYS A 341 3.38 14.06 16.87
N TYR A 342 2.07 14.22 16.84
CA TYR A 342 1.41 15.34 16.16
C TYR A 342 0.07 15.66 16.82
N ASP A 343 -0.35 16.92 16.72
CA ASP A 343 -1.66 17.37 17.16
C ASP A 343 -2.71 17.17 16.07
N LYS A 344 -3.96 17.03 16.47
CA LYS A 344 -5.14 16.80 15.62
C LYS A 344 -6.21 17.84 15.91
N GLY A 345 -7.24 17.90 15.06
CA GLY A 345 -8.42 18.72 15.27
C GLY A 345 -8.34 20.09 14.62
N PHE A 346 -7.38 20.35 13.75
CA PHE A 346 -7.28 21.61 13.01
C PHE A 346 -8.21 21.60 11.80
N VAL A 347 -8.99 22.69 11.66
CA VAL A 347 -9.90 22.87 10.52
C VAL A 347 -9.10 22.93 9.21
N ILE A 348 -9.59 22.21 8.20
CA ILE A 348 -9.01 22.20 6.86
C ILE A 348 -9.85 23.11 5.97
N GLU A 349 -9.22 24.09 5.36
CA GLU A 349 -9.84 25.04 4.44
C GLU A 349 -9.43 24.78 3.00
N GLY A 350 -10.28 25.14 2.04
CA GLY A 350 -9.99 25.10 0.60
C GLY A 350 -10.32 23.78 -0.08
N LEU A 351 -10.93 22.83 0.60
CA LEU A 351 -11.30 21.52 0.04
C LEU A 351 -12.28 21.63 -1.13
N GLU A 352 -13.15 22.65 -1.12
CA GLU A 352 -14.15 22.93 -2.17
C GLU A 352 -13.52 23.21 -3.55
N LYS A 353 -12.24 23.59 -3.60
CA LYS A 353 -11.53 23.89 -4.85
C LYS A 353 -11.28 22.65 -5.71
N PHE A 354 -11.40 21.46 -5.12
CA PHE A 354 -11.28 20.19 -5.84
C PHE A 354 -12.60 19.70 -6.44
N GLU A 355 -13.72 20.30 -6.07
CA GLU A 355 -15.03 19.93 -6.60
C GLU A 355 -15.12 20.16 -8.11
N GLY A 356 -15.59 19.14 -8.84
CA GLY A 356 -15.74 19.21 -10.29
C GLY A 356 -14.43 19.18 -11.10
N GLN A 357 -13.31 18.92 -10.46
CA GLN A 357 -12.02 18.78 -11.13
C GLN A 357 -11.83 17.37 -11.71
N ASP A 358 -11.37 17.27 -12.95
CA ASP A 358 -11.11 15.97 -13.61
C ASP A 358 -9.65 15.52 -13.52
N SER A 359 -8.74 16.45 -13.26
CA SER A 359 -7.29 16.19 -13.23
C SER A 359 -6.65 16.45 -11.87
N TYR A 360 -7.43 16.92 -10.91
CA TYR A 360 -6.98 17.21 -9.55
C TYR A 360 -7.85 16.48 -8.54
N PHE A 361 -7.21 15.84 -7.58
CA PHE A 361 -7.88 15.01 -6.57
C PHE A 361 -7.35 15.34 -5.19
N CYS A 362 -8.25 15.41 -4.22
CA CYS A 362 -7.90 15.50 -2.81
C CYS A 362 -8.37 14.21 -2.11
N PHE A 363 -7.47 13.26 -1.95
CA PHE A 363 -7.77 12.01 -1.25
C PHE A 363 -7.55 12.20 0.25
N HIS A 364 -8.61 12.04 1.02
CA HIS A 364 -8.57 12.15 2.48
C HIS A 364 -8.00 10.87 3.10
N ALA A 365 -7.12 11.05 4.08
CA ALA A 365 -6.64 10.00 4.97
C ALA A 365 -7.09 10.30 6.40
N GLY A 366 -6.26 10.90 7.23
CA GLY A 366 -6.61 11.27 8.59
C GLY A 366 -7.47 12.53 8.66
N THR A 367 -8.74 12.44 8.33
CA THR A 367 -9.73 13.53 8.42
C THR A 367 -10.99 13.07 9.13
N LYS A 368 -11.68 14.03 9.76
CA LYS A 368 -12.92 13.81 10.49
C LYS A 368 -13.88 14.98 10.29
N GLN A 369 -15.17 14.69 10.12
CA GLN A 369 -16.22 15.68 10.11
C GLN A 369 -16.56 16.11 11.53
N THR A 370 -16.65 17.41 11.78
CA THR A 370 -17.09 18.02 13.03
C THR A 370 -18.10 19.13 12.75
N GLU A 371 -18.65 19.75 13.81
CA GLU A 371 -19.52 20.90 13.68
C GLU A 371 -18.80 22.13 13.08
N GLU A 372 -17.49 22.24 13.29
CA GLU A 372 -16.65 23.31 12.75
C GLU A 372 -16.22 23.07 11.29
N GLY A 373 -16.51 21.89 10.75
CA GLY A 373 -16.10 21.46 9.41
C GLY A 373 -15.24 20.20 9.44
N ILE A 374 -14.50 19.98 8.37
CA ILE A 374 -13.55 18.86 8.28
C ILE A 374 -12.25 19.25 8.96
N VAL A 375 -11.80 18.41 9.88
CA VAL A 375 -10.58 18.64 10.67
C VAL A 375 -9.55 17.53 10.47
N THR A 376 -8.29 17.84 10.78
CA THR A 376 -7.20 16.83 10.80
C THR A 376 -7.46 15.79 11.91
N ASN A 377 -7.20 14.52 11.60
CA ASN A 377 -7.41 13.40 12.53
C ASN A 377 -6.36 12.28 12.33
N GLY A 378 -5.19 12.61 11.88
CA GLY A 378 -4.14 11.61 11.64
C GLY A 378 -2.80 12.23 11.28
N GLY A 379 -1.80 11.39 11.10
CA GLY A 379 -0.47 11.79 10.68
C GLY A 379 -0.43 12.21 9.22
N ARG A 380 -0.80 11.30 8.30
CA ARG A 380 -1.08 11.65 6.91
C ARG A 380 -2.52 12.12 6.84
N VAL A 381 -2.73 13.34 6.36
CA VAL A 381 -4.05 14.00 6.39
C VAL A 381 -4.71 13.95 5.03
N LEU A 382 -4.02 14.42 3.99
CA LEU A 382 -4.52 14.48 2.62
C LEU A 382 -3.46 14.00 1.63
N GLY A 383 -3.88 13.37 0.55
CA GLY A 383 -3.06 13.14 -0.64
C GLY A 383 -3.54 14.05 -1.76
N ILE A 384 -2.73 15.01 -2.15
CA ILE A 384 -3.04 15.92 -3.26
C ILE A 384 -2.48 15.33 -4.53
N THR A 385 -3.35 14.83 -5.39
CA THR A 385 -2.98 14.19 -6.65
C THR A 385 -3.35 15.10 -7.82
N ALA A 386 -2.44 15.22 -8.78
CA ALA A 386 -2.73 15.86 -10.05
C ALA A 386 -2.20 15.02 -11.22
N LYS A 387 -2.96 15.04 -12.32
CA LYS A 387 -2.54 14.50 -13.61
C LYS A 387 -1.87 15.58 -14.46
N GLY A 388 -1.04 15.14 -15.40
CA GLY A 388 -0.41 15.99 -16.40
C GLY A 388 -0.05 15.13 -17.62
N LYS A 389 0.24 15.78 -18.75
CA LYS A 389 0.66 15.08 -19.98
C LYS A 389 1.94 14.25 -19.78
N ASP A 390 2.78 14.70 -18.85
CA ASP A 390 4.02 14.04 -18.43
C ASP A 390 4.25 14.24 -16.93
N LEU A 391 5.28 13.59 -16.39
CA LEU A 391 5.61 13.66 -14.96
C LEU A 391 5.98 15.06 -14.48
N LYS A 392 6.64 15.88 -15.31
CA LYS A 392 7.03 17.24 -14.93
C LYS A 392 5.80 18.13 -14.78
N GLU A 393 4.86 18.04 -15.70
CA GLU A 393 3.60 18.77 -15.62
C GLU A 393 2.74 18.26 -14.44
N ALA A 394 2.60 16.95 -14.28
CA ALA A 394 1.85 16.37 -13.17
C ALA A 394 2.40 16.81 -11.80
N ARG A 395 3.73 16.84 -11.67
CA ARG A 395 4.41 17.33 -10.45
C ARG A 395 4.13 18.80 -10.20
N ALA A 396 4.28 19.63 -11.20
CA ALA A 396 4.01 21.07 -11.10
C ALA A 396 2.53 21.34 -10.70
N ASN A 397 1.60 20.61 -11.32
CA ASN A 397 0.18 20.70 -11.02
C ASN A 397 -0.13 20.25 -9.59
N ALA A 398 0.46 19.14 -9.13
CA ALA A 398 0.24 18.64 -7.77
C ALA A 398 0.74 19.65 -6.72
N TYR A 399 1.95 20.19 -6.87
CA TYR A 399 2.47 21.19 -5.94
C TYR A 399 1.66 22.50 -5.97
N ALA A 400 1.22 22.97 -7.14
CA ALA A 400 0.33 24.10 -7.22
C ALA A 400 -0.97 23.88 -6.44
N ALA A 401 -1.54 22.67 -6.54
CA ALA A 401 -2.77 22.32 -5.84
C ALA A 401 -2.59 22.13 -4.32
N THR A 402 -1.38 21.88 -3.83
CA THR A 402 -1.11 21.85 -2.37
C THR A 402 -1.37 23.19 -1.71
N GLU A 403 -1.28 24.29 -2.47
CA GLU A 403 -1.55 25.65 -1.98
C GLU A 403 -3.07 25.97 -1.91
N TRP A 404 -3.90 25.11 -2.49
CA TRP A 404 -5.36 25.30 -2.43
C TRP A 404 -5.93 25.02 -1.04
N VAL A 405 -5.27 24.15 -0.28
CA VAL A 405 -5.72 23.73 1.05
C VAL A 405 -4.76 24.21 2.13
N SER A 406 -5.32 24.57 3.26
CA SER A 406 -4.58 25.00 4.44
C SER A 406 -5.15 24.39 5.71
N PHE A 407 -4.28 24.09 6.64
CA PHE A 407 -4.59 23.76 8.03
C PHE A 407 -3.37 24.08 8.89
N GLU A 408 -3.60 24.39 10.14
CA GLU A 408 -2.53 24.61 11.10
C GLU A 408 -1.68 23.34 11.21
N ASN A 409 -0.38 23.47 11.36
CA ASN A 409 0.61 22.39 11.37
C ASN A 409 0.74 21.57 10.06
N LYS A 410 0.31 22.08 8.94
CA LYS A 410 0.49 21.44 7.63
C LYS A 410 1.98 21.22 7.36
N TYR A 411 2.35 19.98 7.05
CA TYR A 411 3.70 19.56 6.66
C TYR A 411 3.68 18.76 5.37
N MET A 412 4.63 18.99 4.50
CA MET A 412 4.86 18.18 3.30
C MET A 412 6.32 18.17 2.90
N ARG A 413 6.74 17.20 2.11
CA ARG A 413 8.02 17.25 1.41
C ARG A 413 7.90 18.13 0.18
N HIS A 414 9.00 18.81 -0.17
CA HIS A 414 9.10 19.72 -1.31
C HIS A 414 9.82 19.09 -2.51
N ASP A 415 10.31 17.87 -2.36
CA ASP A 415 11.14 17.17 -3.34
C ASP A 415 10.49 15.90 -3.91
N ILE A 416 9.16 15.73 -3.74
CA ILE A 416 8.44 14.60 -4.32
C ILE A 416 8.62 14.61 -5.84
N GLY A 417 9.10 13.48 -6.38
CA GLY A 417 9.35 13.35 -7.80
C GLY A 417 10.66 13.99 -8.27
N LYS A 418 11.59 14.37 -7.39
CA LYS A 418 12.89 14.92 -7.79
C LYS A 418 13.65 14.01 -8.76
N ALA A 419 13.53 12.71 -8.62
CA ALA A 419 14.15 11.73 -9.52
C ALA A 419 13.68 11.87 -10.98
N ILE A 420 12.54 12.51 -11.23
CA ILE A 420 12.05 12.81 -12.59
C ILE A 420 13.03 13.71 -13.37
N ASP A 421 13.80 14.53 -12.67
CA ASP A 421 14.77 15.43 -13.28
C ASP A 421 16.05 14.72 -13.74
N GLU A 422 16.20 13.42 -13.41
CA GLU A 422 17.35 12.60 -13.83
C GLU A 422 17.16 11.97 -15.23
N VAL A 423 15.98 12.12 -15.84
CA VAL A 423 15.60 11.51 -17.12
C VAL A 423 15.19 12.52 -18.18
#